data_5c7534326f346fe0ed64dee50f1b6852
#
_entry.id   5c7534326f346fe0ed64dee50f1b6852
#
_cell.length_a   1.000
_cell.length_b   1.000
_cell.length_c   1.000
_cell.angle_alpha   90.00
_cell.angle_beta   90.00
_cell.angle_gamma   90.00
#
_symmetry.space_group_name_H-M   'P 1'
#
loop_
_entity.id
_entity.type
_entity.pdbx_description
1 polymer ?
#
loop_
_entity_poly.entity_id
_entity_poly.type
_entity_poly.pdbx_seq_one_letter_code
_entity_poly.pdbx_strand_id
1 'polypeptide(L)'
;FNTKLIADNSLDDPYDLVLSGRWTWAKLREMAKVAAQDLNGDSVMDDQDQYGFVCERGWQCASVPVSCGQQFFESGADGIPALAMNNEKSQNILEMFTALLWNDGSAFNWEYKDEYDPNNGGKPPVDFGSGRSMFYLTPLSLAVSFRDAEVDYGILPLPKYDEAQKDYLTLNWAGFMCVPASAGDPELVGFVTELLASESCRTVIPAF
;
A
#
# COMPACT_ATOMS: atom_id res chain seq x y z
N PHE A 1 -4.91 5.63 6.75
CA PHE A 1 -4.82 5.45 8.22
C PHE A 1 -6.13 5.81 8.89
N ASN A 2 -6.41 5.21 10.02
CA ASN A 2 -7.57 5.46 10.86
C ASN A 2 -7.30 6.67 11.77
N THR A 3 -8.02 7.76 11.57
CA THR A 3 -7.81 9.01 12.33
C THR A 3 -8.19 8.86 13.81
N LYS A 4 -9.22 8.05 14.10
CA LYS A 4 -9.64 7.79 15.46
C LYS A 4 -8.56 7.06 16.27
N LEU A 5 -7.94 6.02 15.69
CA LEU A 5 -6.87 5.29 16.39
C LEU A 5 -5.61 6.14 16.62
N ILE A 6 -5.30 7.08 15.71
CA ILE A 6 -4.23 8.07 15.92
C ILE A 6 -4.56 8.94 17.15
N ALA A 7 -5.78 9.49 17.21
CA ALA A 7 -6.22 10.37 18.29
C ALA A 7 -6.31 9.64 19.64
N ASP A 8 -6.93 8.46 19.68
CA ASP A 8 -7.12 7.65 20.87
C ASP A 8 -5.77 7.27 21.53
N ASN A 9 -4.73 7.05 20.72
CA ASN A 9 -3.40 6.73 21.20
C ASN A 9 -2.49 7.96 21.38
N SER A 10 -3.00 9.18 21.19
CA SER A 10 -2.24 10.44 21.31
C SER A 10 -0.94 10.45 20.48
N LEU A 11 -1.01 9.91 19.27
CA LEU A 11 0.12 9.84 18.36
C LEU A 11 0.28 11.11 17.52
N ASP A 12 1.48 11.32 16.97
CA ASP A 12 1.73 12.40 16.02
C ASP A 12 0.79 12.32 14.81
N ASP A 13 0.33 13.46 14.30
CA ASP A 13 -0.47 13.49 13.07
C ASP A 13 0.35 12.97 11.88
N PRO A 14 -0.10 11.91 11.20
CA PRO A 14 0.61 11.37 10.05
C PRO A 14 0.79 12.36 8.90
N TYR A 15 -0.12 13.32 8.70
CA TYR A 15 0.05 14.38 7.71
C TYR A 15 1.20 15.31 8.05
N ASP A 16 1.35 15.69 9.32
CA ASP A 16 2.49 16.50 9.78
C ASP A 16 3.82 15.75 9.62
N LEU A 17 3.82 14.44 9.87
CA LEU A 17 4.98 13.60 9.62
C LEU A 17 5.35 13.55 8.13
N VAL A 18 4.37 13.46 7.23
CA VAL A 18 4.60 13.51 5.78
C VAL A 18 5.15 14.87 5.36
N LEU A 19 4.51 15.96 5.76
CA LEU A 19 4.89 17.33 5.37
C LEU A 19 6.27 17.72 5.90
N SER A 20 6.65 17.23 7.09
CA SER A 20 7.99 17.44 7.67
C SER A 20 9.06 16.46 7.18
N GLY A 21 8.69 15.50 6.32
CA GLY A 21 9.62 14.49 5.79
C GLY A 21 10.00 13.40 6.81
N ARG A 22 9.33 13.30 7.94
CA ARG A 22 9.58 12.30 9.01
C ARG A 22 8.74 11.03 8.90
N TRP A 23 7.85 10.92 7.91
CA TRP A 23 7.06 9.73 7.68
C TRP A 23 7.93 8.63 7.07
N THR A 24 8.42 7.72 7.91
CA THR A 24 9.32 6.62 7.57
C THR A 24 8.73 5.29 8.01
N TRP A 25 9.24 4.17 7.47
CA TRP A 25 8.85 2.82 7.92
C TRP A 25 9.16 2.58 9.39
N ALA A 26 10.25 3.17 9.92
CA ALA A 26 10.56 3.10 11.34
C ALA A 26 9.49 3.81 12.19
N LYS A 27 9.01 4.99 11.75
CA LYS A 27 7.95 5.74 12.45
C LYS A 27 6.60 5.03 12.36
N LEU A 28 6.23 4.49 11.18
CA LEU A 28 5.03 3.66 11.05
C LEU A 28 5.07 2.49 12.02
N ARG A 29 6.19 1.76 12.07
CA ARG A 29 6.38 0.61 12.96
C ARG A 29 6.28 0.97 14.45
N GLU A 30 6.84 2.11 14.85
CA GLU A 30 6.70 2.66 16.22
C GLU A 30 5.22 2.89 16.56
N MET A 31 4.49 3.60 15.70
CA MET A 31 3.07 3.90 15.89
C MET A 31 2.20 2.63 15.88
N ALA A 32 2.50 1.69 14.98
CA ALA A 32 1.77 0.44 14.88
C ALA A 32 1.83 -0.40 16.17
N LYS A 33 2.98 -0.42 16.84
CA LYS A 33 3.13 -1.12 18.13
C LYS A 33 2.24 -0.56 19.23
N VAL A 34 2.01 0.74 19.23
CA VAL A 34 1.17 1.39 20.24
C VAL A 34 -0.30 1.03 20.04
N ALA A 35 -0.73 0.85 18.80
CA ALA A 35 -2.13 0.57 18.46
C ALA A 35 -2.53 -0.90 18.59
N ALA A 36 -1.58 -1.83 18.59
CA ALA A 36 -1.90 -3.26 18.69
C ALA A 36 -2.48 -3.60 20.08
N GLN A 37 -3.63 -4.26 20.09
CA GLN A 37 -4.35 -4.61 21.31
C GLN A 37 -5.12 -5.91 21.15
N ASP A 38 -4.94 -6.82 22.10
CA ASP A 38 -5.81 -7.99 22.33
C ASP A 38 -7.15 -7.47 22.89
N LEU A 39 -8.21 -7.56 22.08
CA LEU A 39 -9.53 -7.02 22.43
C LEU A 39 -10.38 -8.01 23.22
N ASN A 40 -10.19 -9.31 23.00
CA ASN A 40 -10.97 -10.36 23.66
C ASN A 40 -10.32 -10.85 24.98
N GLY A 41 -9.03 -10.54 25.19
CA GLY A 41 -8.30 -10.86 26.44
C GLY A 41 -7.86 -12.32 26.55
N ASP A 42 -7.79 -13.05 25.44
CA ASP A 42 -7.41 -14.48 25.45
C ASP A 42 -5.88 -14.69 25.33
N SER A 43 -5.12 -13.62 25.21
CA SER A 43 -3.65 -13.59 25.06
C SER A 43 -3.16 -14.15 23.72
N VAL A 44 -4.02 -14.26 22.72
CA VAL A 44 -3.69 -14.67 21.35
C VAL A 44 -4.07 -13.55 20.40
N MET A 45 -3.12 -13.04 19.65
CA MET A 45 -3.41 -12.04 18.61
C MET A 45 -3.94 -12.72 17.36
N ASP A 46 -5.23 -12.54 17.06
CA ASP A 46 -5.91 -13.14 15.91
C ASP A 46 -6.81 -12.14 15.16
N ASP A 47 -7.70 -12.62 14.29
CA ASP A 47 -8.58 -11.78 13.47
C ASP A 47 -9.69 -11.06 14.25
N GLN A 48 -9.82 -11.29 15.55
CA GLN A 48 -10.77 -10.61 16.45
C GLN A 48 -10.15 -9.36 17.10
N ASP A 49 -8.86 -9.15 16.94
CA ASP A 49 -8.08 -8.13 17.64
C ASP A 49 -7.84 -6.85 16.83
N GLN A 50 -7.21 -5.89 17.50
CA GLN A 50 -6.81 -4.62 16.88
C GLN A 50 -5.34 -4.63 16.51
N TYR A 51 -5.05 -4.19 15.30
CA TYR A 51 -3.69 -4.15 14.76
C TYR A 51 -3.23 -2.74 14.41
N GLY A 52 -1.95 -2.49 14.58
CA GLY A 52 -1.34 -1.24 14.13
C GLY A 52 -1.12 -1.19 12.63
N PHE A 53 -0.87 -2.34 12.00
CA PHE A 53 -0.62 -2.42 10.57
C PHE A 53 -1.25 -3.66 9.95
N VAL A 54 -1.91 -3.49 8.81
CA VAL A 54 -2.52 -4.58 8.05
C VAL A 54 -2.06 -4.53 6.61
N CYS A 55 -1.65 -5.66 6.06
CA CYS A 55 -1.32 -5.78 4.64
C CYS A 55 -1.55 -7.19 4.10
N GLU A 56 -1.77 -7.29 2.80
CA GLU A 56 -1.71 -8.55 2.07
C GLU A 56 -0.25 -8.94 1.81
N ARG A 57 0.08 -10.20 2.05
CA ARG A 57 1.38 -10.78 1.70
C ARG A 57 1.43 -11.06 0.20
N GLY A 58 1.92 -10.23 -0.58
CA GLY A 58 1.99 -10.47 -2.02
C GLY A 58 2.36 -9.21 -2.75
N TRP A 59 1.47 -8.76 -3.59
CA TRP A 59 1.71 -7.61 -4.45
C TRP A 59 2.02 -6.33 -3.68
N GLN A 60 1.33 -6.09 -2.55
CA GLN A 60 1.57 -4.90 -1.72
C GLN A 60 2.98 -4.88 -1.15
N CYS A 61 3.53 -6.04 -0.80
CA CYS A 61 4.90 -6.14 -0.29
C CYS A 61 5.96 -5.69 -1.33
N ALA A 62 5.67 -5.85 -2.63
CA ALA A 62 6.55 -5.35 -3.69
C ALA A 62 6.67 -3.82 -3.72
N SER A 63 5.70 -3.10 -3.16
CA SER A 63 5.74 -1.63 -3.06
C SER A 63 6.74 -1.11 -2.03
N VAL A 64 7.10 -1.92 -1.03
CA VAL A 64 7.98 -1.53 0.08
C VAL A 64 9.40 -1.21 -0.39
N PRO A 65 10.12 -2.07 -1.15
CA PRO A 65 11.42 -1.72 -1.69
C PRO A 65 11.38 -0.46 -2.55
N VAL A 66 10.33 -0.30 -3.38
CA VAL A 66 10.17 0.89 -4.23
C VAL A 66 10.02 2.14 -3.38
N SER A 67 9.17 2.11 -2.33
CA SER A 67 9.01 3.26 -1.43
C SER A 67 10.30 3.64 -0.71
N CYS A 68 11.15 2.67 -0.46
CA CYS A 68 12.51 2.87 0.09
C CYS A 68 13.53 3.34 -0.94
N GLY A 69 13.14 3.57 -2.19
CA GLY A 69 14.06 3.96 -3.28
C GLY A 69 14.99 2.83 -3.73
N GLN A 70 14.60 1.58 -3.52
CA GLN A 70 15.32 0.42 -4.03
C GLN A 70 14.74 0.03 -5.39
N GLN A 71 15.57 0.02 -6.42
CA GLN A 71 15.21 -0.46 -7.75
C GLN A 71 15.34 -1.99 -7.82
N PHE A 72 14.44 -2.64 -8.54
CA PHE A 72 14.54 -4.08 -8.82
C PHE A 72 15.60 -4.37 -9.90
N PHE A 73 15.68 -3.48 -10.89
CA PHE A 73 16.60 -3.62 -12.02
C PHE A 73 17.31 -2.30 -12.30
N GLU A 74 18.51 -2.40 -12.87
CA GLU A 74 19.29 -1.29 -13.39
C GLU A 74 19.72 -1.60 -14.84
N SER A 75 20.10 -0.57 -15.61
CA SER A 75 20.60 -0.77 -16.96
C SER A 75 22.02 -1.34 -16.90
N GLY A 76 22.20 -2.55 -17.42
CA GLY A 76 23.52 -3.13 -17.61
C GLY A 76 24.33 -2.42 -18.72
N ALA A 77 25.64 -2.66 -18.76
CA ALA A 77 26.55 -2.05 -19.71
C ALA A 77 26.23 -2.37 -21.19
N ASP A 78 25.54 -3.47 -21.44
CA ASP A 78 25.08 -3.95 -22.75
C ASP A 78 23.64 -3.52 -23.08
N GLY A 79 23.02 -2.69 -22.21
CA GLY A 79 21.62 -2.28 -22.33
C GLY A 79 20.61 -3.35 -21.87
N ILE A 80 21.07 -4.49 -21.36
CA ILE A 80 20.20 -5.53 -20.79
C ILE A 80 19.97 -5.21 -19.31
N PRO A 81 18.71 -5.28 -18.81
CA PRO A 81 18.42 -5.08 -17.39
C PRO A 81 19.16 -6.08 -16.50
N ALA A 82 19.88 -5.59 -15.51
CA ALA A 82 20.56 -6.38 -14.48
C ALA A 82 19.79 -6.27 -13.15
N LEU A 83 19.77 -7.35 -12.35
CA LEU A 83 19.12 -7.35 -11.03
C LEU A 83 19.89 -6.45 -10.07
N ALA A 84 19.20 -5.45 -9.49
CA ALA A 84 19.77 -4.45 -8.58
C ALA A 84 19.46 -4.71 -7.08
N MET A 85 18.82 -5.84 -6.75
CA MET A 85 18.36 -6.13 -5.39
C MET A 85 19.40 -6.80 -4.47
N ASN A 86 20.53 -7.23 -5.01
CA ASN A 86 21.55 -7.93 -4.22
C ASN A 86 22.53 -6.95 -3.56
N ASN A 87 22.06 -6.21 -2.57
CA ASN A 87 22.83 -5.21 -1.84
C ASN A 87 22.38 -5.09 -0.37
N GLU A 88 23.18 -4.41 0.45
CA GLU A 88 22.93 -4.21 1.88
C GLU A 88 21.60 -3.48 2.14
N LYS A 89 21.25 -2.48 1.33
CA LYS A 89 19.98 -1.76 1.49
C LYS A 89 18.78 -2.69 1.33
N SER A 90 18.80 -3.61 0.37
CA SER A 90 17.74 -4.59 0.19
C SER A 90 17.62 -5.54 1.38
N GLN A 91 18.75 -5.96 1.97
CA GLN A 91 18.77 -6.78 3.18
C GLN A 91 18.14 -6.04 4.36
N ASN A 92 18.55 -4.79 4.59
CA ASN A 92 18.01 -3.95 5.66
C ASN A 92 16.50 -3.70 5.50
N ILE A 93 16.01 -3.48 4.27
CA ILE A 93 14.58 -3.34 3.99
C ILE A 93 13.84 -4.64 4.33
N LEU A 94 14.38 -5.78 3.92
CA LEU A 94 13.78 -7.08 4.21
C LEU A 94 13.73 -7.35 5.72
N GLU A 95 14.80 -7.08 6.45
CA GLU A 95 14.85 -7.24 7.91
C GLU A 95 13.85 -6.34 8.62
N MET A 96 13.80 -5.06 8.25
CA MET A 96 12.85 -4.09 8.79
C MET A 96 11.40 -4.55 8.56
N PHE A 97 11.06 -4.96 7.35
CA PHE A 97 9.69 -5.34 7.00
C PHE A 97 9.32 -6.70 7.61
N THR A 98 10.24 -7.66 7.65
CA THR A 98 10.05 -8.91 8.37
C THR A 98 9.79 -8.68 9.85
N ALA A 99 10.54 -7.78 10.46
CA ALA A 99 10.34 -7.44 11.87
C ALA A 99 8.95 -6.82 12.12
N LEU A 100 8.48 -5.93 11.24
CA LEU A 100 7.12 -5.37 11.32
C LEU A 100 6.05 -6.46 11.20
N LEU A 101 6.18 -7.37 10.21
CA LEU A 101 5.12 -8.33 9.90
C LEU A 101 5.04 -9.51 10.89
N TRP A 102 6.16 -9.95 11.45
CA TRP A 102 6.19 -11.21 12.22
C TRP A 102 6.77 -11.11 13.63
N ASN A 103 7.64 -10.13 13.90
CA ASN A 103 8.35 -10.13 15.17
C ASN A 103 7.71 -9.20 16.21
N ASP A 104 7.00 -8.16 15.78
CA ASP A 104 6.50 -7.11 16.67
C ASP A 104 5.12 -7.41 17.26
N GLY A 105 4.38 -8.38 16.70
CA GLY A 105 3.00 -8.66 17.11
C GLY A 105 2.00 -7.55 16.79
N SER A 106 2.41 -6.52 16.06
CA SER A 106 1.61 -5.33 15.76
C SER A 106 1.00 -5.32 14.35
N ALA A 107 1.33 -6.31 13.53
CA ALA A 107 0.84 -6.40 12.18
C ALA A 107 0.01 -7.65 11.95
N PHE A 108 -1.10 -7.49 11.23
CA PHE A 108 -1.85 -8.58 10.64
C PHE A 108 -1.50 -8.68 9.16
N ASN A 109 -0.92 -9.81 8.77
CA ASN A 109 -0.60 -10.07 7.37
C ASN A 109 -1.38 -11.30 6.89
N TRP A 110 -2.03 -11.18 5.75
CA TRP A 110 -2.89 -12.22 5.19
C TRP A 110 -2.50 -12.54 3.75
N GLU A 111 -2.89 -13.71 3.27
CA GLU A 111 -2.67 -14.10 1.89
C GLU A 111 -4.01 -14.32 1.18
N TYR A 112 -4.23 -13.62 0.08
CA TYR A 112 -5.47 -13.64 -0.68
C TYR A 112 -5.97 -15.04 -1.05
N LYS A 113 -5.05 -15.99 -1.24
CA LYS A 113 -5.40 -17.36 -1.63
C LYS A 113 -5.91 -18.23 -0.48
N ASP A 114 -5.38 -18.00 0.71
CA ASP A 114 -5.60 -18.88 1.87
C ASP A 114 -6.71 -18.36 2.78
N GLU A 115 -6.92 -17.05 2.78
CA GLU A 115 -7.83 -16.37 3.70
C GLU A 115 -8.96 -15.63 2.97
N TYR A 116 -9.05 -15.81 1.63
CA TYR A 116 -10.09 -15.21 0.84
C TYR A 116 -11.44 -15.90 1.10
N ASP A 117 -12.34 -15.21 1.77
CA ASP A 117 -13.74 -15.59 1.87
C ASP A 117 -14.57 -14.85 0.81
N PRO A 118 -15.10 -15.55 -0.22
CA PRO A 118 -15.93 -14.93 -1.24
C PRO A 118 -17.25 -14.35 -0.66
N ASN A 119 -17.69 -14.84 0.52
CA ASN A 119 -18.89 -14.33 1.18
C ASN A 119 -18.63 -13.00 1.91
N ASN A 120 -17.37 -12.68 2.21
CA ASN A 120 -16.95 -11.42 2.81
C ASN A 120 -16.52 -10.37 1.76
N GLY A 121 -16.83 -10.59 0.49
CA GLY A 121 -16.49 -9.67 -0.59
C GLY A 121 -14.98 -9.53 -0.84
N GLY A 122 -14.17 -10.51 -0.42
CA GLY A 122 -12.71 -10.50 -0.56
C GLY A 122 -11.99 -9.56 0.40
N LYS A 123 -12.66 -9.14 1.47
CA LYS A 123 -12.05 -8.31 2.51
C LYS A 123 -11.09 -9.12 3.37
N PRO A 124 -10.01 -8.50 3.88
CA PRO A 124 -9.14 -9.16 4.86
C PRO A 124 -9.93 -9.53 6.12
N PRO A 125 -9.54 -10.58 6.86
CA PRO A 125 -10.15 -10.96 8.13
C PRO A 125 -10.19 -9.80 9.13
N VAL A 126 -9.13 -8.98 9.15
CA VAL A 126 -9.13 -7.70 9.88
C VAL A 126 -9.45 -6.58 8.89
N ASP A 127 -10.74 -6.24 8.80
CA ASP A 127 -11.21 -5.19 7.91
C ASP A 127 -10.85 -3.80 8.47
N PHE A 128 -10.19 -2.99 7.66
CA PHE A 128 -9.91 -1.58 7.99
C PHE A 128 -11.21 -0.80 8.25
N GLY A 129 -12.26 -1.07 7.49
CA GLY A 129 -13.57 -0.44 7.65
C GLY A 129 -14.26 -0.73 8.99
N SER A 130 -13.87 -1.80 9.69
CA SER A 130 -14.35 -2.10 11.05
C SER A 130 -13.68 -1.27 12.15
N GLY A 131 -12.69 -0.45 11.82
CA GLY A 131 -11.95 0.37 12.78
C GLY A 131 -10.85 -0.35 13.56
N ARG A 132 -10.61 -1.63 13.30
CA ARG A 132 -9.65 -2.46 14.06
C ARG A 132 -8.22 -2.46 13.50
N SER A 133 -7.92 -1.59 12.54
CA SER A 133 -6.54 -1.38 12.11
C SER A 133 -6.20 0.10 11.98
N MET A 134 -4.97 0.48 12.39
CA MET A 134 -4.51 1.87 12.32
C MET A 134 -4.01 2.22 10.91
N PHE A 135 -3.16 1.39 10.34
CA PHE A 135 -2.63 1.56 8.98
C PHE A 135 -2.99 0.36 8.11
N TYR A 136 -3.43 0.62 6.90
CA TYR A 136 -3.71 -0.40 5.91
C TYR A 136 -2.93 -0.13 4.62
N LEU A 137 -2.03 -1.05 4.27
CA LEU A 137 -1.30 -1.01 3.01
C LEU A 137 -2.15 -1.64 1.92
N THR A 138 -2.67 -0.81 1.03
CA THR A 138 -3.59 -1.24 -0.02
C THR A 138 -3.51 -0.31 -1.24
N PRO A 139 -3.91 -0.75 -2.44
CA PRO A 139 -4.02 0.13 -3.60
C PRO A 139 -5.03 1.27 -3.37
N LEU A 140 -4.70 2.46 -3.87
CA LEU A 140 -5.59 3.63 -3.76
C LEU A 140 -6.99 3.38 -4.37
N SER A 141 -7.10 2.52 -5.37
CA SER A 141 -8.37 2.12 -5.97
C SER A 141 -9.35 1.51 -4.97
N LEU A 142 -8.87 0.89 -3.88
CA LEU A 142 -9.73 0.35 -2.83
C LEU A 142 -10.31 1.41 -1.89
N ALA A 143 -9.88 2.67 -1.95
CA ALA A 143 -10.48 3.74 -1.16
C ALA A 143 -11.98 3.93 -1.43
N VAL A 144 -12.44 3.58 -2.64
CA VAL A 144 -13.87 3.58 -2.99
C VAL A 144 -14.70 2.63 -2.10
N SER A 145 -14.10 1.50 -1.67
CA SER A 145 -14.79 0.51 -0.83
C SER A 145 -15.05 1.01 0.59
N PHE A 146 -14.39 2.10 1.00
CA PHE A 146 -14.54 2.67 2.34
C PHE A 146 -15.49 3.88 2.39
N ARG A 147 -16.22 4.20 1.30
CA ARG A 147 -17.15 5.34 1.27
C ARG A 147 -18.26 5.23 2.31
N ASP A 148 -18.74 4.02 2.54
CA ASP A 148 -19.81 3.72 3.50
C ASP A 148 -19.26 3.15 4.83
N ALA A 149 -17.95 3.17 5.04
CA ALA A 149 -17.35 2.74 6.29
C ALA A 149 -17.59 3.76 7.39
N GLU A 150 -17.83 3.30 8.61
CA GLU A 150 -18.01 4.16 9.79
C GLU A 150 -16.68 4.76 10.32
N VAL A 151 -15.58 4.52 9.61
CA VAL A 151 -14.23 4.94 9.99
C VAL A 151 -13.82 6.18 9.23
N ASP A 152 -13.52 7.25 9.95
CA ASP A 152 -12.82 8.38 9.39
C ASP A 152 -11.37 8.01 9.09
N TYR A 153 -10.94 8.20 7.85
CA TYR A 153 -9.60 7.80 7.42
C TYR A 153 -8.90 8.87 6.59
N GLY A 154 -7.58 8.85 6.66
CA GLY A 154 -6.71 9.64 5.81
C GLY A 154 -5.90 8.77 4.85
N ILE A 155 -5.42 9.38 3.76
CA ILE A 155 -4.58 8.73 2.76
C ILE A 155 -3.17 9.31 2.85
N LEU A 156 -2.17 8.44 2.92
CA LEU A 156 -0.76 8.78 3.04
C LEU A 156 0.03 8.20 1.86
N PRO A 157 1.13 8.83 1.46
CA PRO A 157 2.12 8.15 0.64
C PRO A 157 2.73 6.99 1.44
N LEU A 158 3.33 6.03 0.74
CA LEU A 158 4.15 5.01 1.40
C LEU A 158 5.29 5.67 2.18
N PRO A 159 5.66 5.12 3.35
CA PRO A 159 6.76 5.65 4.13
C PRO A 159 8.09 5.62 3.37
N LYS A 160 8.97 6.55 3.68
CA LYS A 160 10.37 6.53 3.22
C LYS A 160 11.19 5.50 3.98
N TYR A 161 12.34 5.13 3.42
CA TYR A 161 13.33 4.30 4.10
C TYR A 161 13.83 4.96 5.39
N ASP A 162 14.25 6.22 5.27
CA ASP A 162 14.72 7.07 6.36
C ASP A 162 14.43 8.56 6.06
N GLU A 163 14.77 9.44 6.99
CA GLU A 163 14.57 10.87 6.81
C GLU A 163 15.50 11.50 5.77
N ALA A 164 16.64 10.87 5.45
CA ALA A 164 17.58 11.33 4.44
C ALA A 164 17.07 11.12 3.01
N GLN A 165 16.15 10.18 2.82
CA GLN A 165 15.48 10.00 1.53
C GLN A 165 14.66 11.25 1.22
N LYS A 166 14.93 11.88 0.06
CA LYS A 166 14.32 13.15 -0.32
C LYS A 166 12.82 13.01 -0.60
N ASP A 167 12.45 12.09 -1.46
CA ASP A 167 11.10 12.01 -2.04
C ASP A 167 10.35 10.77 -1.53
N TYR A 168 9.03 10.89 -1.41
CA TYR A 168 8.13 9.75 -1.25
C TYR A 168 7.95 9.06 -2.60
N LEU A 169 8.10 7.75 -2.63
CA LEU A 169 8.00 6.95 -3.85
C LEU A 169 6.87 5.95 -3.74
N THR A 170 6.21 5.69 -4.84
CA THR A 170 5.07 4.77 -4.91
C THR A 170 5.21 3.85 -6.12
N LEU A 171 4.92 2.57 -5.93
CA LEU A 171 4.76 1.64 -7.04
C LEU A 171 3.43 1.95 -7.75
N ASN A 172 3.52 2.24 -9.04
CA ASN A 172 2.35 2.46 -9.87
C ASN A 172 2.10 1.25 -10.79
N TRP A 173 0.90 0.71 -10.72
CA TRP A 173 0.41 -0.32 -11.64
C TRP A 173 -0.37 0.37 -12.77
N ALA A 174 0.36 0.91 -13.73
CA ALA A 174 -0.26 1.52 -14.89
C ALA A 174 -0.66 0.46 -15.93
N GLY A 175 -1.90 0.49 -16.37
CA GLY A 175 -2.32 -0.17 -17.60
C GLY A 175 -1.82 0.64 -18.79
N PHE A 176 -1.18 -0.03 -19.76
CA PHE A 176 -0.75 0.58 -21.01
C PHE A 176 -1.62 0.10 -22.15
N MET A 177 -2.07 1.04 -22.98
CA MET A 177 -2.67 0.71 -24.26
C MET A 177 -1.56 0.73 -25.33
N CYS A 178 -1.43 -0.38 -26.07
CA CYS A 178 -0.44 -0.49 -27.12
C CYS A 178 -1.13 -0.57 -28.48
N VAL A 179 -0.62 0.20 -29.44
CA VAL A 179 -1.04 0.09 -30.84
C VAL A 179 -0.02 -0.79 -31.56
N PRO A 180 -0.43 -1.94 -32.15
CA PRO A 180 0.49 -2.79 -32.91
C PRO A 180 1.09 -2.04 -34.11
N ALA A 181 2.36 -2.25 -34.38
CA ALA A 181 3.01 -1.67 -35.56
C ALA A 181 2.37 -2.12 -36.91
N SER A 182 1.61 -3.22 -36.88
CA SER A 182 0.83 -3.74 -38.00
C SER A 182 -0.56 -3.11 -38.16
N ALA A 183 -0.93 -2.12 -37.34
CA ALA A 183 -2.20 -1.42 -37.51
C ALA A 183 -2.26 -0.73 -38.87
N GLY A 184 -3.28 -1.05 -39.67
CA GLY A 184 -3.36 -0.61 -41.07
C GLY A 184 -3.68 0.89 -41.20
N ASP A 185 -4.26 1.53 -40.21
CA ASP A 185 -4.62 2.95 -40.19
C ASP A 185 -4.33 3.58 -38.81
N PRO A 186 -3.13 4.14 -38.64
CA PRO A 186 -2.74 4.76 -37.36
C PRO A 186 -3.59 5.99 -36.98
N GLU A 187 -4.10 6.74 -37.97
CA GLU A 187 -4.93 7.93 -37.71
C GLU A 187 -6.28 7.51 -37.15
N LEU A 188 -6.91 6.51 -37.75
CA LEU A 188 -8.17 5.94 -37.20
C LEU A 188 -7.99 5.37 -35.80
N VAL A 189 -6.89 4.63 -35.56
CA VAL A 189 -6.58 4.09 -34.22
C VAL A 189 -6.40 5.22 -33.21
N GLY A 190 -5.67 6.27 -33.57
CA GLY A 190 -5.50 7.45 -32.71
C GLY A 190 -6.83 8.12 -32.38
N PHE A 191 -7.67 8.35 -33.39
CA PHE A 191 -9.00 8.94 -33.21
C PHE A 191 -9.90 8.09 -32.29
N VAL A 192 -9.96 6.78 -32.50
CA VAL A 192 -10.75 5.87 -31.65
C VAL A 192 -10.24 5.85 -30.21
N THR A 193 -8.93 5.84 -30.02
CA THR A 193 -8.31 5.85 -28.70
C THR A 193 -8.66 7.13 -27.93
N GLU A 194 -8.58 8.29 -28.59
CA GLU A 194 -8.92 9.57 -27.99
C GLU A 194 -10.41 9.67 -27.68
N LEU A 195 -11.28 9.18 -28.59
CA LEU A 195 -12.72 9.12 -28.37
C LEU A 195 -13.07 8.27 -27.13
N LEU A 196 -12.47 7.08 -27.00
CA LEU A 196 -12.67 6.21 -25.85
C LEU A 196 -12.19 6.87 -24.55
N ALA A 197 -11.03 7.53 -24.55
CA ALA A 197 -10.51 8.25 -23.39
C ALA A 197 -11.42 9.43 -23.00
N SER A 198 -11.89 10.20 -23.99
CA SER A 198 -12.82 11.33 -23.79
C SER A 198 -14.15 10.87 -23.22
N GLU A 199 -14.76 9.82 -23.78
CA GLU A 199 -16.03 9.29 -23.26
C GLU A 199 -15.86 8.65 -21.88
N SER A 200 -14.77 7.97 -21.62
CA SER A 200 -14.46 7.46 -20.28
C SER A 200 -14.37 8.60 -19.25
N CYS A 201 -13.70 9.69 -19.59
CA CYS A 201 -13.59 10.85 -18.71
C CYS A 201 -14.95 11.53 -18.45
N ARG A 202 -15.85 11.55 -19.44
CA ARG A 202 -17.15 12.23 -19.35
C ARG A 202 -18.24 11.41 -18.71
N THR A 203 -18.22 10.10 -18.87
CA THR A 203 -19.34 9.21 -18.52
C THR A 203 -18.96 8.15 -17.50
N VAL A 204 -17.80 7.49 -17.65
CA VAL A 204 -17.39 6.37 -16.78
C VAL A 204 -16.82 6.88 -15.47
N ILE A 205 -15.78 7.73 -15.53
CA ILE A 205 -15.09 8.23 -14.31
C ILE A 205 -16.04 8.94 -13.33
N PRO A 206 -16.98 9.81 -13.78
CA PRO A 206 -17.93 10.43 -12.85
C PRO A 206 -18.98 9.49 -12.25
N ALA A 207 -19.15 8.29 -12.82
CA ALA A 207 -20.13 7.30 -12.33
C ALA A 207 -19.57 6.40 -11.22
N PHE A 208 -18.24 6.40 -11.02
CA PHE A 208 -17.52 5.62 -10.01
C PHE A 208 -16.78 6.52 -9.03
#